data_c69118e955973b7f04f2f6f0ef9795d0
#
_entry.id   c69118e955973b7f04f2f6f0ef9795d0
#
_cell.length_a   1.000
_cell.length_b   1.000
_cell.length_c   1.000
_cell.angle_alpha   90.00
_cell.angle_beta   90.00
_cell.angle_gamma   90.00
#
_symmetry.space_group_name_H-M   'P 1'
#
loop_
_entity.id
_entity.type
_entity.pdbx_description
1 polymer ?
#
loop_
_entity_poly.entity_id
_entity_poly.type
_entity_poly.pdbx_seq_one_letter_code
_entity_poly.pdbx_strand_id
1 'polypeptide(L)'
;MTIKEIQEEIVAEFSMFDDWMQRYEYIIDLGKNLPLISEEFKTEENIIKGCQSKVWLQGEQHDDKIVFTADSDAILTKGIIAILIRTFSNQKAVAILEADMSFIDEIGLKEHLSPTRANGLVSMIKQIKMYALAFQSKN
;
A
#
# COMPACT_ATOMS: atom_id res chain seq x y z
N MET A 1 -0.32 -6.92 -15.36
CA MET A 1 -1.67 -6.40 -15.05
C MET A 1 -1.61 -4.90 -14.85
N THR A 2 -2.64 -4.20 -15.27
CA THR A 2 -2.76 -2.76 -15.01
C THR A 2 -3.18 -2.55 -13.54
N ILE A 3 -2.97 -1.34 -13.06
CA ILE A 3 -3.42 -0.97 -11.70
C ILE A 3 -4.93 -1.21 -11.57
N LYS A 4 -5.71 -0.80 -12.56
CA LYS A 4 -7.16 -0.98 -12.53
C LYS A 4 -7.57 -2.45 -12.43
N GLU A 5 -6.92 -3.32 -13.18
CA GLU A 5 -7.18 -4.76 -13.12
C GLU A 5 -6.85 -5.34 -11.75
N ILE A 6 -5.75 -4.90 -11.15
CA ILE A 6 -5.37 -5.34 -9.79
C ILE A 6 -6.39 -4.85 -8.77
N GLN A 7 -6.83 -3.60 -8.88
CA GLN A 7 -7.84 -3.03 -7.98
C GLN A 7 -9.16 -3.81 -8.07
N GLU A 8 -9.59 -4.15 -9.27
CA GLU A 8 -10.80 -4.94 -9.49
C GLU A 8 -10.68 -6.33 -8.87
N GLU A 9 -9.50 -6.93 -8.98
CA GLU A 9 -9.22 -8.23 -8.38
C GLU A 9 -9.31 -8.16 -6.85
N ILE A 10 -8.74 -7.11 -6.24
CA ILE A 10 -8.79 -6.90 -4.80
C ILE A 10 -10.24 -6.70 -4.33
N VAL A 11 -11.01 -5.88 -5.03
CA VAL A 11 -12.42 -5.65 -4.71
C VAL A 11 -13.19 -6.97 -4.76
N ALA A 12 -12.96 -7.78 -5.80
CA ALA A 12 -13.61 -9.07 -5.93
C ALA A 12 -13.26 -10.02 -4.77
N GLU A 13 -12.00 -10.03 -4.33
CA GLU A 13 -11.58 -10.84 -3.18
C GLU A 13 -12.28 -10.40 -1.90
N PHE A 14 -12.33 -9.11 -1.63
CA PHE A 14 -12.99 -8.58 -0.42
C PHE A 14 -14.50 -8.81 -0.45
N SER A 15 -15.12 -8.82 -1.62
CA SER A 15 -16.56 -9.05 -1.72
C SER A 15 -16.97 -10.49 -1.35
N MET A 16 -16.02 -11.41 -1.23
CA MET A 16 -16.30 -12.78 -0.77
C MET A 16 -16.53 -12.86 0.74
N PHE A 17 -16.25 -11.79 1.48
CA PHE A 17 -16.39 -11.77 2.93
C PHE A 17 -17.59 -10.89 3.31
N ASP A 18 -18.53 -11.47 4.09
CA ASP A 18 -19.77 -10.80 4.45
C ASP A 18 -19.64 -9.84 5.63
N ASP A 19 -18.71 -10.10 6.54
CA ASP A 19 -18.54 -9.28 7.72
C ASP A 19 -17.12 -8.71 7.80
N TRP A 20 -16.98 -7.68 8.64
CA TRP A 20 -15.71 -6.97 8.76
C TRP A 20 -14.64 -7.80 9.50
N MET A 21 -15.05 -8.66 10.42
CA MET A 21 -14.09 -9.53 11.11
C MET A 21 -13.35 -10.43 10.13
N GLN A 22 -14.07 -11.01 9.17
CA GLN A 22 -13.46 -11.83 8.12
C GLN A 22 -12.52 -11.01 7.25
N ARG A 23 -12.89 -9.77 6.95
CA ARG A 23 -12.04 -8.86 6.16
C ARG A 23 -10.77 -8.49 6.91
N TYR A 24 -10.86 -8.26 8.22
CA TYR A 24 -9.68 -8.02 9.07
C TYR A 24 -8.71 -9.20 9.01
N GLU A 25 -9.22 -10.41 9.16
CA GLU A 25 -8.39 -11.62 9.10
C GLU A 25 -7.72 -11.75 7.75
N TYR A 26 -8.43 -11.41 6.69
CA TYR A 26 -7.89 -11.44 5.33
C TYR A 26 -6.79 -10.40 5.13
N ILE A 27 -6.98 -9.19 5.64
CA ILE A 27 -5.96 -8.14 5.57
C ILE A 27 -4.68 -8.60 6.29
N ILE A 28 -4.80 -9.15 7.49
CA ILE A 28 -3.67 -9.65 8.24
C ILE A 28 -2.94 -10.75 7.46
N ASP A 29 -3.71 -11.64 6.83
CA ASP A 29 -3.17 -12.72 6.03
C ASP A 29 -2.39 -12.21 4.81
N LEU A 30 -2.90 -11.17 4.15
CA LEU A 30 -2.21 -10.53 3.02
C LEU A 30 -0.85 -9.98 3.43
N GLY A 31 -0.71 -9.51 4.66
CA GLY A 31 0.55 -8.98 5.18
C GLY A 31 1.66 -10.01 5.25
N LYS A 32 1.30 -11.29 5.33
CA LYS A 32 2.30 -12.37 5.38
C LYS A 32 3.08 -12.51 4.09
N ASN A 33 2.54 -12.04 2.99
CA ASN A 33 3.17 -12.09 1.66
C ASN A 33 3.76 -10.76 1.23
N LEU A 34 3.86 -9.80 2.14
CA LEU A 34 4.43 -8.49 1.84
C LEU A 34 5.89 -8.64 1.39
N PRO A 35 6.28 -8.05 0.24
CA PRO A 35 7.69 -7.95 -0.12
C PRO A 35 8.42 -7.09 0.91
N LEU A 36 9.26 -7.73 1.72
CA LEU A 36 9.88 -7.08 2.86
C LEU A 36 11.04 -6.18 2.46
N ILE A 37 11.07 -4.99 3.04
CA ILE A 37 12.19 -4.07 2.91
C ILE A 37 13.44 -4.68 3.56
N SER A 38 14.61 -4.48 2.95
CA SER A 38 15.87 -4.93 3.52
C SER A 38 16.14 -4.22 4.85
N GLU A 39 16.75 -4.94 5.79
CA GLU A 39 17.05 -4.39 7.12
C GLU A 39 17.88 -3.10 7.05
N GLU A 40 18.81 -3.02 6.09
CA GLU A 40 19.64 -1.82 5.91
C GLU A 40 18.84 -0.57 5.53
N PHE A 41 17.62 -0.75 5.00
CA PHE A 41 16.75 0.36 4.62
C PHE A 41 15.68 0.67 5.66
N LYS A 42 15.65 -0.06 6.79
CA LYS A 42 14.75 0.26 7.91
C LYS A 42 15.33 1.40 8.73
N THR A 43 15.34 2.58 8.15
CA THR A 43 15.92 3.79 8.73
C THR A 43 14.83 4.85 8.92
N GLU A 44 15.18 5.89 9.69
CA GLU A 44 14.28 7.02 9.91
C GLU A 44 13.82 7.67 8.58
N GLU A 45 14.69 7.70 7.59
CA GLU A 45 14.39 8.30 6.28
C GLU A 45 13.27 7.56 5.55
N ASN A 46 13.14 6.26 5.79
CA ASN A 46 12.16 5.42 5.11
C ASN A 46 10.89 5.19 5.94
N ILE A 47 10.79 5.80 7.11
CA ILE A 47 9.57 5.73 7.92
C ILE A 47 8.51 6.66 7.32
N ILE A 48 7.31 6.14 7.17
CA ILE A 48 6.16 6.94 6.75
C ILE A 48 5.63 7.69 7.97
N LYS A 49 5.70 9.01 7.92
CA LYS A 49 5.18 9.86 9.00
C LYS A 49 3.66 9.92 8.93
N GLY A 50 3.01 10.05 10.08
CA GLY A 50 1.56 10.12 10.17
C GLY A 50 0.90 8.77 10.47
N CYS A 51 1.70 7.72 10.65
CA CYS A 51 1.20 6.42 11.08
C CYS A 51 1.46 6.23 12.57
N GLN A 52 0.52 5.61 13.27
CA GLN A 52 0.68 5.30 14.70
C GLN A 52 1.77 4.24 14.91
N SER A 53 1.76 3.21 14.07
CA SER A 53 2.78 2.16 14.06
C SER A 53 3.94 2.59 13.18
N LYS A 54 5.10 1.97 13.38
CA LYS A 54 6.21 2.18 12.46
C LYS A 54 5.93 1.47 11.14
N VAL A 55 6.04 2.21 10.05
CA VAL A 55 5.90 1.67 8.70
C VAL A 55 7.09 2.17 7.88
N TRP A 56 7.85 1.24 7.33
CA TRP A 56 8.98 1.57 6.44
C TRP A 56 8.56 1.27 5.01
N LEU A 57 8.91 2.14 4.09
CA LEU A 57 8.64 1.99 2.66
C LEU A 57 9.85 2.41 1.86
N GLN A 58 10.22 1.61 0.86
CA GLN A 58 11.26 1.97 -0.09
C GLN A 58 10.74 1.70 -1.50
N GLY A 59 11.00 2.64 -2.41
CA GLY A 59 10.75 2.46 -3.84
C GLY A 59 12.05 2.49 -4.62
N GLU A 60 12.21 1.56 -5.55
CA GLU A 60 13.37 1.51 -6.44
C GLU A 60 12.90 1.47 -7.88
N GLN A 61 13.61 2.15 -8.77
CA GLN A 61 13.31 2.10 -10.19
C GLN A 61 14.00 0.91 -10.83
N HIS A 62 13.21 0.07 -11.50
CA HIS A 62 13.69 -1.06 -12.29
C HIS A 62 13.17 -0.87 -13.70
N ASP A 63 14.07 -0.53 -14.62
CA ASP A 63 13.72 -0.12 -16.00
C ASP A 63 12.80 1.12 -15.93
N ASP A 64 11.58 1.03 -16.44
CA ASP A 64 10.62 2.14 -16.41
C ASP A 64 9.56 1.98 -15.32
N LYS A 65 9.75 1.01 -14.42
CA LYS A 65 8.78 0.69 -13.38
C LYS A 65 9.37 0.92 -11.99
N ILE A 66 8.49 1.12 -11.01
CA ILE A 66 8.88 1.30 -9.61
C ILE A 66 8.49 0.05 -8.84
N VAL A 67 9.44 -0.51 -8.10
CA VAL A 67 9.21 -1.67 -7.24
C VAL A 67 9.27 -1.22 -5.79
N PHE A 68 8.24 -1.54 -5.02
CA PHE A 68 8.15 -1.15 -3.62
C PHE A 68 8.37 -2.33 -2.69
N THR A 69 9.07 -2.08 -1.59
CA THR A 69 9.20 -3.00 -0.46
C THR A 69 8.86 -2.24 0.80
N ALA A 70 8.41 -2.96 1.83
CA ALA A 70 7.97 -2.32 3.06
C ALA A 70 8.01 -3.29 4.23
N ASP A 71 7.75 -2.78 5.42
CA ASP A 71 7.50 -3.56 6.62
C ASP A 71 6.78 -2.69 7.63
N SER A 72 6.22 -3.30 8.66
CA SER A 72 5.60 -2.60 9.78
C SER A 72 5.74 -3.44 11.05
N ASP A 73 5.73 -2.76 12.19
CA ASP A 73 5.74 -3.42 13.50
C ASP A 73 4.35 -3.82 13.99
N ALA A 74 3.29 -3.53 13.21
CA ALA A 74 1.91 -3.91 13.54
C ALA A 74 1.32 -4.76 12.42
N ILE A 75 0.70 -5.90 12.78
CA ILE A 75 0.24 -6.89 11.80
C ILE A 75 -0.87 -6.38 10.90
N LEU A 76 -1.81 -5.59 11.43
CA LEU A 76 -2.88 -5.03 10.60
C LEU A 76 -2.33 -3.99 9.62
N THR A 77 -1.46 -3.11 10.10
CA THR A 77 -0.81 -2.08 9.27
C THR A 77 0.03 -2.73 8.17
N LYS A 78 0.72 -3.82 8.50
CA LYS A 78 1.48 -4.60 7.53
C LYS A 78 0.59 -5.12 6.41
N GLY A 79 -0.61 -5.59 6.75
CA GLY A 79 -1.59 -6.03 5.75
C GLY A 79 -2.09 -4.89 4.88
N ILE A 80 -2.31 -3.73 5.46
CA ILE A 80 -2.77 -2.55 4.72
C ILE A 80 -1.72 -2.11 3.70
N ILE A 81 -0.45 -2.01 4.11
CA ILE A 81 0.60 -1.61 3.17
C ILE A 81 0.80 -2.70 2.10
N ALA A 82 0.57 -3.97 2.43
CA ALA A 82 0.64 -5.05 1.45
C ALA A 82 -0.39 -4.88 0.33
N ILE A 83 -1.60 -4.45 0.66
CA ILE A 83 -2.64 -4.16 -0.35
C ILE A 83 -2.16 -3.06 -1.31
N LEU A 84 -1.57 -2.00 -0.77
CA LEU A 84 -1.08 -0.90 -1.58
C LEU A 84 0.11 -1.31 -2.46
N ILE A 85 1.04 -2.07 -1.91
CA ILE A 85 2.19 -2.55 -2.69
C ILE A 85 1.73 -3.49 -3.81
N ARG A 86 0.80 -4.39 -3.52
CA ARG A 86 0.23 -5.27 -4.56
C ARG A 86 -0.33 -4.45 -5.71
N THR A 87 -0.98 -3.33 -5.40
CA THR A 87 -1.61 -2.46 -6.40
C THR A 87 -0.58 -1.65 -7.19
N PHE A 88 0.39 -1.07 -6.52
CA PHE A 88 1.24 -0.03 -7.11
C PHE A 88 2.65 -0.47 -7.45
N SER A 89 3.14 -1.59 -6.89
CA SER A 89 4.48 -2.05 -7.20
C SER A 89 4.55 -2.60 -8.63
N ASN A 90 5.72 -2.45 -9.25
CA ASN A 90 5.97 -2.91 -10.62
C ASN A 90 5.09 -2.20 -11.65
N GLN A 91 4.84 -0.90 -11.44
CA GLN A 91 4.05 -0.05 -12.32
C GLN A 91 4.88 1.19 -12.70
N LYS A 92 4.54 1.78 -13.85
CA LYS A 92 5.17 3.03 -14.28
C LYS A 92 4.73 4.19 -13.39
N ALA A 93 5.61 5.18 -13.19
CA ALA A 93 5.31 6.35 -12.37
C ALA A 93 4.02 7.05 -12.79
N VAL A 94 3.82 7.24 -14.09
CA VAL A 94 2.62 7.92 -14.61
C VAL A 94 1.35 7.15 -14.25
N ALA A 95 1.39 5.83 -14.31
CA ALA A 95 0.23 4.99 -13.95
C ALA A 95 -0.12 5.14 -12.48
N ILE A 96 0.88 5.19 -11.61
CA ILE A 96 0.68 5.40 -10.17
C ILE A 96 0.05 6.76 -9.91
N LEU A 97 0.56 7.81 -10.55
CA LEU A 97 0.08 9.18 -10.35
C LEU A 97 -1.36 9.37 -10.84
N GLU A 98 -1.76 8.68 -11.91
CA GLU A 98 -3.09 8.79 -12.48
C GLU A 98 -4.12 7.84 -11.86
N ALA A 99 -3.68 6.94 -10.98
CA ALA A 99 -4.55 5.90 -10.43
C ALA A 99 -5.69 6.48 -9.59
N ASP A 100 -6.91 5.96 -9.83
CA ASP A 100 -8.08 6.24 -9.02
C ASP A 100 -7.98 5.40 -7.74
N MET A 101 -8.29 6.01 -6.60
CA MET A 101 -8.20 5.37 -5.29
C MET A 101 -9.56 4.94 -4.73
N SER A 102 -10.62 4.99 -5.54
CA SER A 102 -11.96 4.66 -5.06
C SER A 102 -12.11 3.21 -4.58
N PHE A 103 -11.22 2.31 -5.04
CA PHE A 103 -11.27 0.92 -4.58
C PHE A 103 -11.09 0.78 -3.07
N ILE A 104 -10.37 1.71 -2.44
CA ILE A 104 -10.18 1.74 -0.99
C ILE A 104 -11.54 1.87 -0.28
N ASP A 105 -12.40 2.74 -0.80
CA ASP A 105 -13.75 2.93 -0.26
C ASP A 105 -14.64 1.72 -0.56
N GLU A 106 -14.48 1.13 -1.74
CA GLU A 106 -15.25 -0.05 -2.14
C GLU A 106 -15.00 -1.25 -1.23
N ILE A 107 -13.76 -1.42 -0.77
CA ILE A 107 -13.45 -2.51 0.17
C ILE A 107 -13.72 -2.13 1.62
N GLY A 108 -14.14 -0.89 1.88
CA GLY A 108 -14.58 -0.43 3.19
C GLY A 108 -13.47 -0.11 4.19
N LEU A 109 -12.25 0.08 3.72
CA LEU A 109 -11.11 0.28 4.62
C LEU A 109 -11.28 1.53 5.49
N LYS A 110 -11.60 2.67 4.89
CA LYS A 110 -11.67 3.93 5.64
C LYS A 110 -12.78 3.93 6.70
N GLU A 111 -13.91 3.30 6.38
CA GLU A 111 -15.07 3.27 7.28
C GLU A 111 -14.82 2.45 8.54
N HIS A 112 -14.00 1.42 8.42
CA HIS A 112 -13.82 0.44 9.49
C HIS A 112 -12.49 0.57 10.22
N LEU A 113 -11.61 1.46 9.76
CA LEU A 113 -10.37 1.75 10.49
C LEU A 113 -10.62 2.86 11.52
N SER A 114 -9.86 2.82 12.62
CA SER A 114 -9.84 3.95 13.53
C SER A 114 -9.37 5.21 12.79
N PRO A 115 -9.72 6.42 13.28
CA PRO A 115 -9.25 7.65 12.62
C PRO A 115 -7.73 7.70 12.44
N THR A 116 -6.98 7.22 13.42
CA THR A 116 -5.51 7.20 13.36
C THR A 116 -5.01 6.29 12.25
N ARG A 117 -5.62 5.09 12.11
CA ARG A 117 -5.23 4.16 11.05
C ARG A 117 -5.66 4.64 9.68
N ALA A 118 -6.84 5.28 9.59
CA ALA A 118 -7.29 5.88 8.33
C ALA A 118 -6.34 6.99 7.88
N ASN A 119 -5.85 7.80 8.81
CA ASN A 119 -4.85 8.82 8.51
C ASN A 119 -3.53 8.20 8.04
N GLY A 120 -3.13 7.09 8.67
CA GLY A 120 -1.94 6.34 8.26
C GLY A 120 -2.06 5.81 6.83
N LEU A 121 -3.23 5.30 6.47
CA LEU A 121 -3.49 4.84 5.11
C LEU A 121 -3.32 5.98 4.10
N VAL A 122 -3.87 7.16 4.39
CA VAL A 122 -3.70 8.34 3.53
C VAL A 122 -2.22 8.69 3.39
N SER A 123 -1.46 8.64 4.49
CA SER A 123 -0.02 8.91 4.47
C SER A 123 0.75 7.90 3.62
N MET A 124 0.38 6.63 3.67
CA MET A 124 0.99 5.59 2.84
C MET A 124 0.76 5.86 1.35
N ILE A 125 -0.47 6.17 0.97
CA ILE A 125 -0.81 6.48 -0.42
C ILE A 125 -0.03 7.70 -0.89
N LYS A 126 0.02 8.73 -0.07
CA LYS A 126 0.75 9.96 -0.38
C LYS A 126 2.23 9.68 -0.62
N GLN A 127 2.84 8.85 0.23
CA GLN A 127 4.26 8.53 0.11
C GLN A 127 4.55 7.73 -1.17
N ILE A 128 3.68 6.79 -1.53
CA ILE A 128 3.80 6.04 -2.78
C ILE A 128 3.75 6.99 -3.97
N LYS A 129 2.82 7.93 -3.97
CA LYS A 129 2.69 8.91 -5.05
C LYS A 129 3.87 9.89 -5.09
N MET A 130 4.46 10.22 -3.94
CA MET A 130 5.67 11.04 -3.89
C MET A 130 6.86 10.34 -4.53
N TYR A 131 7.04 9.04 -4.30
CA TYR A 131 8.05 8.26 -4.99
C TYR A 131 7.83 8.30 -6.50
N ALA A 132 6.58 8.10 -6.93
CA ALA A 132 6.26 8.14 -8.37
C ALA A 132 6.59 9.51 -8.98
N LEU A 133 6.26 10.58 -8.28
CA LEU A 133 6.55 11.94 -8.75
C LEU A 133 8.06 12.17 -8.85
N ALA A 134 8.82 11.72 -7.85
CA ALA A 134 10.27 11.87 -7.84
C ALA A 134 10.93 11.10 -9.00
N PHE A 135 10.49 9.87 -9.25
CA PHE A 135 11.05 9.06 -10.33
C PHE A 135 10.62 9.57 -11.70
N GLN A 136 9.41 10.10 -11.82
CA GLN A 136 8.95 10.70 -13.08
C GLN A 136 9.80 11.89 -13.48
N SER A 137 10.17 12.74 -12.51
CA SER A 137 10.94 13.95 -12.80
C SER A 137 12.40 13.68 -13.17
N LYS A 138 12.89 12.45 -12.96
CA LYS A 138 14.25 12.03 -13.35
C LYS A 138 14.32 11.51 -14.78
N ASN A 139 13.19 11.25 -15.39
CA ASN A 139 13.16 10.67 -16.74
C ASN A 139 12.90 11.75 -17.81
#